data_868ed85011d578cc8d426b5709fec985
#
_entry.id   868ed85011d578cc8d426b5709fec985
#
_cell.length_a   1.000
_cell.length_b   1.000
_cell.length_c   1.000
_cell.angle_alpha   90.00
_cell.angle_beta   90.00
_cell.angle_gamma   90.00
#
_symmetry.space_group_name_H-M   'P 1'
#
loop_
_entity.id
_entity.type
_entity.pdbx_description
1 polymer ?
#
loop_
_entity_poly.entity_id
_entity_poly.type
_entity_poly.pdbx_seq_one_letter_code
_entity_poly.pdbx_strand_id
1 'polypeptide(L)'
;TIPQVNSRTVGALIALYERAVGFYGSLVNINAYHQPGVEAGKKAAAVVLDLQKQVVQVLQDAKTPLSLAQIAEKAEATDQIEAIYKILRHLQANQRGVTMQGDLAQPGSLTFSA
;
A
#
# COMPACT_ATOMS: atom_id res chain seq x y z
N THR A 1 -3.19 21.38 26.69
CA THR A 1 -3.67 22.28 25.60
C THR A 1 -2.46 22.86 24.89
N ILE A 2 -2.47 22.85 23.56
CA ILE A 2 -1.44 23.49 22.73
C ILE A 2 -2.00 24.85 22.30
N PRO A 3 -1.38 25.98 22.71
CA PRO A 3 -1.92 27.31 22.43
C PRO A 3 -1.82 27.70 20.95
N GLN A 4 -0.82 27.17 20.24
CA GLN A 4 -0.61 27.42 18.81
C GLN A 4 0.05 26.24 18.15
N VAL A 5 -0.44 25.84 16.96
CA VAL A 5 0.16 24.79 16.14
C VAL A 5 1.23 25.41 15.25
N ASN A 6 2.50 25.09 15.54
CA ASN A 6 3.67 25.50 14.77
C ASN A 6 4.76 24.41 14.86
N SER A 7 5.86 24.55 14.15
CA SER A 7 6.95 23.56 14.12
C SER A 7 7.51 23.24 15.49
N ARG A 8 7.62 24.22 16.38
CA ARG A 8 8.12 24.03 17.75
C ARG A 8 7.15 23.18 18.60
N THR A 9 5.85 23.50 18.58
CA THR A 9 4.86 22.76 19.37
C THR A 9 4.63 21.35 18.83
N VAL A 10 4.71 21.14 17.52
CA VAL A 10 4.66 19.82 16.90
C VAL A 10 5.89 19.01 17.29
N GLY A 11 7.09 19.59 17.22
CA GLY A 11 8.32 18.91 17.64
C GLY A 11 8.32 18.55 19.14
N ALA A 12 7.81 19.45 19.99
CA ALA A 12 7.65 19.16 21.42
C ALA A 12 6.66 18.03 21.69
N LEU A 13 5.58 17.95 20.93
CA LEU A 13 4.58 16.87 21.03
C LEU A 13 5.17 15.52 20.61
N ILE A 14 5.92 15.48 19.51
CA ILE A 14 6.64 14.28 19.06
C ILE A 14 7.60 13.80 20.16
N ALA A 15 8.44 14.68 20.67
CA ALA A 15 9.39 14.34 21.73
C ALA A 15 8.71 13.85 23.03
N LEU A 16 7.54 14.42 23.36
CA LEU A 16 6.74 13.97 24.50
C LEU A 16 6.27 12.52 24.33
N TYR A 17 5.74 12.18 23.16
CA TYR A 17 5.28 10.81 22.90
C TYR A 17 6.43 9.81 22.81
N GLU A 18 7.56 10.16 22.19
CA GLU A 18 8.76 9.32 22.20
C GLU A 18 9.24 9.00 23.63
N ARG A 19 9.29 10.01 24.51
CA ARG A 19 9.65 9.81 25.92
C ARG A 19 8.62 8.98 26.66
N ALA A 20 7.31 9.23 26.45
CA ALA A 20 6.25 8.47 27.07
C ALA A 20 6.32 6.97 26.71
N VAL A 21 6.57 6.63 25.44
CA VAL A 21 6.76 5.25 25.00
C VAL A 21 7.97 4.61 25.64
N GLY A 22 9.11 5.34 25.69
CA GLY A 22 10.33 4.84 26.34
C GLY A 22 10.11 4.53 27.84
N PHE A 23 9.47 5.44 28.57
CA PHE A 23 9.14 5.22 29.99
C PHE A 23 8.15 4.09 30.18
N TYR A 24 7.12 4.01 29.33
CA TYR A 24 6.16 2.92 29.39
C TYR A 24 6.84 1.56 29.18
N GLY A 25 7.70 1.46 28.15
CA GLY A 25 8.50 0.27 27.90
C GLY A 25 9.31 -0.16 29.13
N SER A 26 9.96 0.82 29.80
CA SER A 26 10.72 0.56 31.04
C SER A 26 9.83 0.08 32.20
N LEU A 27 8.64 0.68 32.35
CA LEU A 27 7.69 0.32 33.41
C LEU A 27 7.12 -1.10 33.25
N VAL A 28 6.90 -1.55 32.02
CA VAL A 28 6.36 -2.90 31.74
C VAL A 28 7.48 -3.91 31.42
N ASN A 29 8.73 -3.53 31.60
CA ASN A 29 9.92 -4.35 31.38
C ASN A 29 10.00 -4.95 29.96
N ILE A 30 9.70 -4.14 28.95
CA ILE A 30 9.87 -4.51 27.54
C ILE A 30 10.90 -3.55 26.87
N ASN A 31 11.56 -4.04 25.83
CA ASN A 31 12.43 -3.20 25.02
C ASN A 31 11.60 -2.38 24.03
N ALA A 32 11.43 -1.07 24.28
CA ALA A 32 10.67 -0.16 23.43
C ALA A 32 11.24 -0.02 22.01
N TYR A 33 12.49 -0.41 21.78
CA TYR A 33 13.13 -0.37 20.45
C TYR A 33 12.94 -1.65 19.64
N HIS A 34 12.46 -2.72 20.26
CA HIS A 34 12.13 -3.96 19.58
C HIS A 34 10.73 -3.86 18.96
N GLN A 35 10.67 -3.82 17.64
CA GLN A 35 9.42 -3.67 16.88
C GLN A 35 9.20 -4.83 15.90
N PRO A 36 8.88 -6.04 16.38
CA PRO A 36 8.70 -7.21 15.50
C PRO A 36 7.57 -7.02 14.46
N GLY A 37 6.55 -6.21 14.78
CA GLY A 37 5.49 -5.87 13.84
C GLY A 37 5.96 -5.05 12.62
N VAL A 38 7.03 -4.28 12.76
CA VAL A 38 7.61 -3.50 11.65
C VAL A 38 8.22 -4.43 10.59
N GLU A 39 8.90 -5.49 11.01
CA GLU A 39 9.46 -6.47 10.07
C GLU A 39 8.38 -7.26 9.35
N ALA A 40 7.31 -7.65 10.02
CA ALA A 40 6.15 -8.28 9.40
C ALA A 40 5.50 -7.36 8.35
N GLY A 41 5.33 -6.08 8.68
CA GLY A 41 4.81 -5.07 7.75
C GLY A 41 5.70 -4.88 6.51
N LYS A 42 7.01 -4.82 6.68
CA LYS A 42 7.96 -4.72 5.55
C LYS A 42 7.89 -5.93 4.62
N LYS A 43 7.82 -7.15 5.18
CA LYS A 43 7.69 -8.37 4.40
C LYS A 43 6.38 -8.40 3.61
N ALA A 44 5.26 -8.03 4.24
CA ALA A 44 3.97 -7.95 3.56
C ALA A 44 3.98 -6.90 2.44
N ALA A 45 4.58 -5.72 2.69
CA ALA A 45 4.73 -4.69 1.68
C ALA A 45 5.60 -5.14 0.49
N ALA A 46 6.67 -5.90 0.72
CA ALA A 46 7.53 -6.42 -0.34
C ALA A 46 6.75 -7.33 -1.30
N VAL A 47 5.91 -8.23 -0.77
CA VAL A 47 5.05 -9.11 -1.59
C VAL A 47 4.11 -8.28 -2.50
N VAL A 48 3.49 -7.25 -1.95
CA VAL A 48 2.59 -6.37 -2.73
C VAL A 48 3.36 -5.59 -3.81
N LEU A 49 4.57 -5.13 -3.50
CA LEU A 49 5.41 -4.41 -4.47
C LEU A 49 5.88 -5.33 -5.61
N ASP A 50 6.19 -6.58 -5.32
CA ASP A 50 6.58 -7.54 -6.35
C ASP A 50 5.37 -7.91 -7.24
N LEU A 51 4.19 -8.12 -6.65
CA LEU A 51 2.95 -8.28 -7.41
C LEU A 51 2.66 -7.06 -8.29
N GLN A 52 2.88 -5.84 -7.78
CA GLN A 52 2.70 -4.63 -8.57
C GLN A 52 3.62 -4.60 -9.80
N LYS A 53 4.89 -4.99 -9.68
CA LYS A 53 5.83 -5.06 -10.81
C LYS A 53 5.32 -6.05 -11.88
N GLN A 54 4.87 -7.23 -11.45
CA GLN A 54 4.31 -8.25 -12.35
C GLN A 54 3.08 -7.73 -13.09
N VAL A 55 2.13 -7.10 -12.38
CA VAL A 55 0.92 -6.52 -12.95
C VAL A 55 1.24 -5.42 -13.97
N VAL A 56 2.18 -4.53 -13.65
CA VAL A 56 2.62 -3.46 -14.57
C VAL A 56 3.27 -4.07 -15.81
N GLN A 57 4.12 -5.08 -15.67
CA GLN A 57 4.75 -5.76 -16.79
C GLN A 57 3.71 -6.42 -17.71
N VAL A 58 2.71 -7.11 -17.14
CA VAL A 58 1.61 -7.72 -17.89
C VAL A 58 0.85 -6.68 -18.72
N LEU A 59 0.59 -5.50 -18.16
CA LEU A 59 -0.09 -4.42 -18.89
C LEU A 59 0.78 -3.82 -19.99
N GLN A 60 2.08 -3.65 -19.76
CA GLN A 60 3.02 -3.12 -20.76
C GLN A 60 3.19 -4.08 -21.93
N ASP A 61 3.16 -5.38 -21.70
CA ASP A 61 3.29 -6.40 -22.75
C ASP A 61 1.96 -6.62 -23.50
N ALA A 62 0.84 -6.13 -22.95
CA ALA A 62 -0.46 -6.29 -23.55
C ALA A 62 -0.70 -5.26 -24.66
N LYS A 63 -1.17 -5.74 -25.83
CA LYS A 63 -1.53 -4.89 -26.97
C LYS A 63 -2.97 -4.35 -26.89
N THR A 64 -3.78 -4.87 -25.99
CA THR A 64 -5.18 -4.53 -25.81
C THR A 64 -5.52 -4.44 -24.30
N PRO A 65 -6.54 -3.65 -23.93
CA PRO A 65 -6.98 -3.61 -22.55
C PRO A 65 -7.34 -5.00 -22.02
N LEU A 66 -6.95 -5.30 -20.79
CA LEU A 66 -7.18 -6.59 -20.13
C LEU A 66 -8.19 -6.44 -18.98
N SER A 67 -9.01 -7.46 -18.78
CA SER A 67 -9.84 -7.59 -17.57
C SER A 67 -9.02 -7.99 -16.34
N LEU A 68 -9.59 -7.79 -15.14
CA LEU A 68 -8.93 -8.22 -13.88
C LEU A 68 -8.57 -9.72 -13.90
N ALA A 69 -9.46 -10.57 -14.40
CA ALA A 69 -9.23 -12.01 -14.49
C ALA A 69 -8.06 -12.33 -15.41
N GLN A 70 -7.99 -11.69 -16.58
CA GLN A 70 -6.89 -11.88 -17.53
C GLN A 70 -5.55 -11.40 -16.98
N ILE A 71 -5.54 -10.30 -16.23
CA ILE A 71 -4.33 -9.80 -15.57
C ILE A 71 -3.87 -10.79 -14.50
N ALA A 72 -4.79 -11.27 -13.65
CA ALA A 72 -4.49 -12.23 -12.61
C ALA A 72 -3.94 -13.55 -13.16
N GLU A 73 -4.51 -14.05 -14.26
CA GLU A 73 -4.03 -15.25 -14.94
C GLU A 73 -2.62 -15.05 -15.51
N LYS A 74 -2.38 -13.93 -16.22
CA LYS A 74 -1.07 -13.63 -16.81
C LYS A 74 0.01 -13.32 -15.78
N ALA A 75 -0.37 -12.78 -14.61
CA ALA A 75 0.52 -12.55 -13.49
C ALA A 75 0.71 -13.80 -12.59
N GLU A 76 0.10 -14.94 -12.94
CA GLU A 76 0.11 -16.17 -12.13
C GLU A 76 -0.34 -15.95 -10.68
N ALA A 77 -1.31 -15.04 -10.46
CA ALA A 77 -1.79 -14.58 -9.16
C ALA A 77 -3.33 -14.54 -9.08
N THR A 78 -3.96 -15.63 -9.53
CA THR A 78 -5.43 -15.75 -9.59
C THR A 78 -6.12 -15.73 -8.23
N ASP A 79 -5.39 -16.07 -7.16
CA ASP A 79 -5.82 -16.00 -5.76
C ASP A 79 -5.72 -14.58 -5.18
N GLN A 80 -5.07 -13.63 -5.89
CA GLN A 80 -4.80 -12.27 -5.45
C GLN A 80 -5.57 -11.19 -6.23
N ILE A 81 -6.72 -11.53 -6.82
CA ILE A 81 -7.51 -10.61 -7.65
C ILE A 81 -7.85 -9.30 -6.92
N GLU A 82 -8.19 -9.38 -5.63
CA GLU A 82 -8.47 -8.18 -4.82
C GLU A 82 -7.25 -7.26 -4.68
N ALA A 83 -6.07 -7.85 -4.44
CA ALA A 83 -4.82 -7.09 -4.34
C ALA A 83 -4.47 -6.45 -5.69
N ILE A 84 -4.61 -7.17 -6.79
CA ILE A 84 -4.42 -6.66 -8.16
C ILE A 84 -5.36 -5.48 -8.42
N TYR A 85 -6.65 -5.61 -8.09
CA TYR A 85 -7.61 -4.52 -8.23
C TYR A 85 -7.19 -3.27 -7.44
N LYS A 86 -6.79 -3.43 -6.19
CA LYS A 86 -6.32 -2.31 -5.33
C LYS A 86 -5.06 -1.65 -5.90
N ILE A 87 -4.11 -2.45 -6.40
CA ILE A 87 -2.89 -1.95 -7.06
C ILE A 87 -3.25 -1.12 -8.29
N LEU A 88 -4.08 -1.64 -9.18
CA LEU A 88 -4.49 -0.96 -10.41
C LEU A 88 -5.23 0.34 -10.12
N ARG A 89 -6.14 0.33 -9.14
CA ARG A 89 -6.85 1.52 -8.68
C ARG A 89 -5.88 2.58 -8.12
N HIS A 90 -4.89 2.15 -7.35
CA HIS A 90 -3.87 3.03 -6.81
C HIS A 90 -3.01 3.65 -7.91
N LEU A 91 -2.56 2.86 -8.87
CA LEU A 91 -1.75 3.33 -10.00
C LEU A 91 -2.54 4.31 -10.87
N GLN A 92 -3.79 4.02 -11.18
CA GLN A 92 -4.67 4.88 -11.96
C GLN A 92 -4.94 6.21 -11.25
N ALA A 93 -5.31 6.18 -9.96
CA ALA A 93 -5.60 7.39 -9.19
C ALA A 93 -4.38 8.32 -9.04
N ASN A 94 -3.17 7.77 -9.05
CA ASN A 94 -1.92 8.51 -8.98
C ASN A 94 -1.28 8.79 -10.35
N GLN A 95 -2.01 8.57 -11.45
CA GLN A 95 -1.56 8.82 -12.83
C GLN A 95 -0.22 8.14 -13.16
N ARG A 96 -0.05 6.89 -12.69
CA ARG A 96 1.17 6.11 -12.88
C ARG A 96 1.10 5.18 -14.10
N GLY A 97 0.68 5.71 -15.24
CA GLY A 97 0.69 4.99 -16.52
C GLY A 97 -0.37 3.89 -16.64
N VAL A 98 -1.38 3.86 -15.77
CA VAL A 98 -2.50 2.91 -15.87
C VAL A 98 -3.79 3.67 -16.15
N THR A 99 -4.49 3.26 -17.18
CA THR A 99 -5.84 3.73 -17.53
C THR A 99 -6.86 2.63 -17.21
N MET A 100 -8.05 3.04 -16.82
CA MET A 100 -9.15 2.14 -16.45
C MET A 100 -10.42 2.57 -17.19
N GLN A 101 -11.14 1.61 -17.74
CA GLN A 101 -12.44 1.80 -18.41
C GLN A 101 -13.46 0.84 -17.82
N GLY A 102 -14.72 1.27 -17.78
CA GLY A 102 -15.85 0.49 -17.28
C GLY A 102 -16.53 1.14 -16.08
N ASP A 103 -17.49 0.43 -15.50
CA ASP A 103 -18.28 0.91 -14.36
C ASP A 103 -17.70 0.39 -13.03
N LEU A 104 -17.38 1.32 -12.14
CA LEU A 104 -16.89 1.01 -10.79
C LEU A 104 -17.90 0.23 -9.92
N ALA A 105 -19.20 0.38 -10.22
CA ALA A 105 -20.24 -0.40 -9.54
C ALA A 105 -20.23 -1.89 -9.97
N GLN A 106 -19.55 -2.20 -11.06
CA GLN A 106 -19.40 -3.55 -11.61
C GLN A 106 -17.91 -3.88 -11.85
N PRO A 107 -17.12 -4.15 -10.81
CA PRO A 107 -15.67 -4.36 -10.94
C PRO A 107 -15.26 -5.45 -11.95
N GLY A 108 -16.13 -6.43 -12.19
CA GLY A 108 -15.89 -7.48 -13.17
C GLY A 108 -15.94 -7.01 -14.62
N SER A 109 -16.51 -5.83 -14.91
CA SER A 109 -16.57 -5.22 -16.24
C SER A 109 -15.38 -4.30 -16.53
N LEU A 110 -14.53 -4.05 -15.54
CA LEU A 110 -13.41 -3.14 -15.69
C LEU A 110 -12.32 -3.74 -16.58
N THR A 111 -11.76 -2.87 -17.42
CA THR A 111 -10.58 -3.17 -18.24
C THR A 111 -9.48 -2.16 -17.97
N PHE A 112 -8.23 -2.60 -18.07
CA PHE A 112 -7.04 -1.82 -17.75
C PHE A 112 -6.04 -1.91 -18.88
N SER A 113 -5.31 -0.80 -19.11
CA SER A 113 -4.18 -0.71 -20.04
C SER A 113 -3.09 0.19 -19.49
N ALA A 114 -1.86 0.00 -19.91
CA ALA A 114 -0.71 0.87 -19.63
C ALA A 114 -0.56 1.92 -20.71
#